data_095a81e94f2d0b93077c49adcb097401
#
_entry.id   095a81e94f2d0b93077c49adcb097401
#
_cell.length_a   1.000
_cell.length_b   1.000
_cell.length_c   1.000
_cell.angle_alpha   90.00
_cell.angle_beta   90.00
_cell.angle_gamma   90.00
#
_symmetry.space_group_name_H-M   'P 1'
#
loop_
_entity.id
_entity.type
_entity.pdbx_description
1 polymer ?
#
loop_
_entity_poly.entity_id
_entity_poly.type
_entity_poly.pdbx_seq_one_letter_code
_entity_poly.pdbx_strand_id
1 'polypeptide(L)'
;MKKDIFNIIVPLNSHGYRIDKFLQSQINELSRTRLQALIRDGQVKINNIIINSTSKKIKEDDQIKVNFPPPKETLIKPNKIPLDILYDDDDIIVINKSPGVVVHPGAGNYDETIVNGLLFKYKNNLSSIGGKLRPGIVHRIDKGTSGAIVVAKNDIAHINLSKQFSNHSIKRVYEALVWGSLKPQNGKISEKISRSVKNRQLMAVRKEKGKIAITNYKTLKVFQNLNLPKISLIECQLETGRTHQIRVHMNFKGNPVLGDKSYGKTKKKFKKIDLSLEKKINNFNRQALHAKSLGFIHPKTKKEVFFEARRPNDFETLIKKLKKASI
;
A
#
# COMPACT_ATOMS: atom_id res chain seq x y z
N MET A 1 13.09 30.50 -1.60
CA MET A 1 14.52 30.19 -1.35
C MET A 1 14.59 29.03 -0.37
N LYS A 2 15.07 27.85 -0.76
CA LYS A 2 15.33 26.76 0.18
C LYS A 2 16.53 27.19 1.04
N LYS A 3 16.31 27.42 2.33
CA LYS A 3 17.41 27.66 3.28
C LYS A 3 18.17 26.33 3.45
N ASP A 4 19.43 26.29 3.06
CA ASP A 4 20.29 25.12 3.24
C ASP A 4 20.65 24.87 4.70
N ILE A 5 20.41 25.87 5.57
CA ILE A 5 20.71 25.85 6.99
C ILE A 5 19.57 26.54 7.77
N PHE A 6 19.17 25.93 8.88
CA PHE A 6 18.24 26.49 9.85
C PHE A 6 18.97 26.64 11.19
N ASN A 7 18.95 27.84 11.78
CA ASN A 7 19.53 28.12 13.08
C ASN A 7 18.43 28.62 14.02
N ILE A 8 18.47 28.18 15.28
CA ILE A 8 17.54 28.59 16.32
C ILE A 8 18.21 28.50 17.68
N ILE A 9 17.91 29.46 18.56
CA ILE A 9 18.27 29.45 19.99
C ILE A 9 17.07 28.91 20.77
N VAL A 10 17.31 27.99 21.70
CA VAL A 10 16.27 27.35 22.50
C VAL A 10 15.75 28.33 23.55
N PRO A 11 14.47 28.69 23.54
CA PRO A 11 13.90 29.59 24.55
C PRO A 11 13.64 28.83 25.86
N LEU A 12 13.55 29.57 26.97
CA LEU A 12 13.33 29.07 28.33
C LEU A 12 12.17 28.08 28.44
N ASN A 13 11.03 28.35 27.79
CA ASN A 13 9.84 27.51 27.82
C ASN A 13 10.03 26.17 27.11
N SER A 14 11.13 25.95 26.44
CA SER A 14 11.48 24.69 25.73
C SER A 14 12.61 23.92 26.43
N HIS A 15 13.08 24.36 27.56
CA HIS A 15 14.07 23.65 28.38
C HIS A 15 13.60 22.22 28.70
N GLY A 16 14.47 21.23 28.52
CA GLY A 16 14.17 19.82 28.80
C GLY A 16 13.33 19.09 27.73
N TYR A 17 12.89 19.79 26.68
CA TYR A 17 12.17 19.13 25.58
C TYR A 17 13.12 18.24 24.79
N ARG A 18 12.55 17.22 24.15
CA ARG A 18 13.29 16.39 23.19
C ARG A 18 13.54 17.19 21.91
N ILE A 19 14.76 17.12 21.40
CA ILE A 19 15.16 17.85 20.19
C ILE A 19 14.27 17.53 18.97
N ASP A 20 13.83 16.25 18.79
CA ASP A 20 12.97 15.87 17.67
C ASP A 20 11.56 16.50 17.74
N LYS A 21 11.04 16.71 18.95
CA LYS A 21 9.75 17.38 19.15
C LYS A 21 9.88 18.89 19.02
N PHE A 22 10.93 19.46 19.57
CA PHE A 22 11.21 20.90 19.49
C PHE A 22 11.39 21.32 18.02
N LEU A 23 12.26 20.63 17.26
CA LEU A 23 12.46 20.94 15.85
C LEU A 23 11.17 20.81 15.03
N GLN A 24 10.30 19.84 15.35
CA GLN A 24 9.01 19.70 14.66
C GLN A 24 8.08 20.90 14.90
N SER A 25 8.10 21.52 16.08
CA SER A 25 7.29 22.73 16.37
C SER A 25 7.84 23.98 15.69
N GLN A 26 9.14 23.99 15.35
CA GLN A 26 9.80 25.15 14.73
C GLN A 26 9.86 25.05 13.19
N ILE A 27 9.90 23.83 12.63
CA ILE A 27 10.03 23.58 11.20
C ILE A 27 8.77 22.83 10.71
N ASN A 28 7.68 23.57 10.53
CA ASN A 28 6.37 23.02 10.17
C ASN A 28 6.34 22.33 8.79
N GLU A 29 7.28 22.66 7.90
CA GLU A 29 7.38 22.12 6.55
C GLU A 29 7.93 20.69 6.51
N LEU A 30 8.54 20.21 7.59
CA LEU A 30 9.15 18.88 7.66
C LEU A 30 8.39 17.94 8.59
N SER A 31 8.21 16.69 8.13
CA SER A 31 7.69 15.65 9.01
C SER A 31 8.69 15.30 10.11
N ARG A 32 8.17 14.91 11.29
CA ARG A 32 9.02 14.45 12.42
C ARG A 32 9.97 13.32 12.01
N THR A 33 9.52 12.42 11.14
CA THR A 33 10.36 11.31 10.60
C THR A 33 11.56 11.85 9.83
N ARG A 34 11.38 12.92 9.03
CA ARG A 34 12.48 13.55 8.29
C ARG A 34 13.47 14.24 9.23
N LEU A 35 12.97 14.95 10.25
CA LEU A 35 13.82 15.58 11.26
C LEU A 35 14.63 14.54 12.06
N GLN A 36 14.01 13.42 12.44
CA GLN A 36 14.71 12.32 13.09
C GLN A 36 15.78 11.68 12.20
N ALA A 37 15.55 11.59 10.88
CA ALA A 37 16.56 11.14 9.95
C ALA A 37 17.76 12.11 9.90
N LEU A 38 17.50 13.43 9.79
CA LEU A 38 18.54 14.44 9.81
C LEU A 38 19.39 14.39 11.10
N ILE A 39 18.77 14.16 12.26
CA ILE A 39 19.50 14.00 13.52
C ILE A 39 20.41 12.77 13.47
N ARG A 40 19.90 11.60 13.05
CA ARG A 40 20.69 10.35 12.96
C ARG A 40 21.82 10.44 11.94
N ASP A 41 21.61 11.20 10.86
CA ASP A 41 22.58 11.41 9.79
C ASP A 41 23.63 12.50 10.13
N GLY A 42 23.64 12.99 11.41
CA GLY A 42 24.61 13.98 11.87
C GLY A 42 24.44 15.38 11.30
N GLN A 43 23.25 15.67 10.74
CA GLN A 43 22.94 16.97 10.13
C GLN A 43 22.45 18.02 11.15
N VAL A 44 22.40 17.66 12.45
CA VAL A 44 21.96 18.53 13.53
C VAL A 44 23.09 18.70 14.54
N LYS A 45 23.37 19.95 14.89
CA LYS A 45 24.35 20.33 15.91
C LYS A 45 23.66 21.11 17.03
N ILE A 46 24.12 20.90 18.26
CA ILE A 46 23.84 21.77 19.42
C ILE A 46 25.16 22.34 19.88
N ASN A 47 25.27 23.66 19.96
CA ASN A 47 26.51 24.37 20.38
C ASN A 47 27.73 23.84 19.58
N ASN A 48 27.57 23.71 18.26
CA ASN A 48 28.53 23.15 17.30
C ASN A 48 28.86 21.64 17.44
N ILE A 49 28.29 20.94 18.42
CA ILE A 49 28.50 19.48 18.62
C ILE A 49 27.43 18.70 17.84
N ILE A 50 27.85 17.73 17.06
CA ILE A 50 26.95 16.84 16.27
C ILE A 50 26.09 15.99 17.23
N ILE A 51 24.79 15.94 16.98
CA ILE A 51 23.84 15.16 17.76
C ILE A 51 23.22 14.06 16.89
N ASN A 52 23.36 12.80 17.33
CA ASN A 52 22.79 11.63 16.65
C ASN A 52 21.58 11.05 17.38
N SER A 53 21.31 11.45 18.63
CA SER A 53 20.20 10.97 19.43
C SER A 53 18.97 11.84 19.25
N THR A 54 17.90 11.27 18.69
CA THR A 54 16.61 11.95 18.50
C THR A 54 15.87 12.29 19.80
N SER A 55 16.29 11.67 20.92
CA SER A 55 15.71 11.89 22.26
C SER A 55 16.54 12.83 23.12
N LYS A 56 17.65 13.38 22.60
CA LYS A 56 18.47 14.36 23.32
C LYS A 56 17.60 15.47 23.87
N LYS A 57 17.72 15.75 25.15
CA LYS A 57 17.08 16.90 25.81
C LYS A 57 17.90 18.16 25.54
N ILE A 58 17.21 19.22 25.17
CA ILE A 58 17.79 20.56 24.94
C ILE A 58 17.71 21.43 26.18
N LYS A 59 18.59 22.38 26.28
CA LYS A 59 18.63 23.36 27.37
C LYS A 59 18.32 24.75 26.83
N GLU A 60 17.87 25.63 27.68
CA GLU A 60 17.79 27.07 27.39
C GLU A 60 19.15 27.55 26.83
N ASP A 61 19.11 28.50 25.91
CA ASP A 61 20.22 29.08 25.18
C ASP A 61 21.05 28.13 24.33
N ASP A 62 20.68 26.83 24.22
CA ASP A 62 21.30 25.95 23.26
C ASP A 62 21.12 26.49 21.83
N GLN A 63 22.22 26.65 21.10
CA GLN A 63 22.23 27.04 19.70
C GLN A 63 22.10 25.79 18.83
N ILE A 64 20.94 25.61 18.20
CA ILE A 64 20.69 24.45 17.33
C ILE A 64 20.85 24.87 15.88
N LYS A 65 21.70 24.14 15.17
CA LYS A 65 21.93 24.26 13.71
C LYS A 65 21.50 23.00 13.01
N VAL A 66 20.60 23.13 12.03
CA VAL A 66 20.13 22.03 11.18
C VAL A 66 20.62 22.29 9.75
N ASN A 67 21.42 21.39 9.21
CA ASN A 67 21.80 21.39 7.80
C ASN A 67 20.76 20.59 7.00
N PHE A 68 20.35 21.13 5.87
CA PHE A 68 19.52 20.42 4.92
C PHE A 68 20.39 19.98 3.72
N PRO A 69 20.99 18.79 3.76
CA PRO A 69 21.76 18.32 2.63
C PRO A 69 20.83 18.25 1.39
N PRO A 70 21.34 18.56 0.21
CA PRO A 70 20.57 18.36 -1.01
C PRO A 70 20.02 16.95 -1.03
N PRO A 71 18.79 16.74 -1.52
CA PRO A 71 18.22 15.40 -1.60
C PRO A 71 19.23 14.49 -2.27
N LYS A 72 19.66 13.40 -1.61
CA LYS A 72 20.42 12.35 -2.30
C LYS A 72 19.54 11.95 -3.49
N GLU A 73 20.04 12.18 -4.69
CA GLU A 73 19.38 11.74 -5.91
C GLU A 73 19.37 10.23 -5.91
N THR A 74 18.36 9.65 -5.33
CA THR A 74 18.03 8.25 -5.55
C THR A 74 17.39 8.23 -6.93
N LEU A 75 18.23 8.22 -7.96
CA LEU A 75 17.81 8.04 -9.33
C LEU A 75 17.25 6.63 -9.41
N ILE A 76 15.94 6.54 -9.56
CA ILE A 76 15.30 5.27 -9.91
C ILE A 76 15.79 4.97 -11.34
N LYS A 77 16.53 3.88 -11.48
CA LYS A 77 17.00 3.44 -12.80
C LYS A 77 15.82 2.93 -13.62
N PRO A 78 15.56 3.47 -14.82
CA PRO A 78 14.61 2.86 -15.75
C PRO A 78 14.99 1.40 -16.00
N ASN A 79 14.03 0.49 -15.93
CA ASN A 79 14.27 -0.93 -16.20
C ASN A 79 13.12 -1.52 -17.03
N LYS A 80 13.43 -2.41 -17.96
CA LYS A 80 12.44 -3.05 -18.84
C LYS A 80 11.60 -4.07 -18.06
N ILE A 81 10.60 -3.56 -17.35
CA ILE A 81 9.60 -4.37 -16.63
C ILE A 81 8.36 -4.49 -17.51
N PRO A 82 7.85 -5.70 -17.79
CA PRO A 82 6.61 -5.88 -18.53
C PRO A 82 5.44 -5.18 -17.84
N LEU A 83 4.74 -4.31 -18.56
CA LEU A 83 3.54 -3.61 -18.11
C LEU A 83 2.37 -4.08 -18.96
N ASP A 84 1.40 -4.75 -18.34
CA ASP A 84 0.11 -5.10 -18.97
C ASP A 84 -0.80 -3.87 -18.93
N ILE A 85 -0.80 -3.09 -20.01
CA ILE A 85 -1.50 -1.82 -20.11
C ILE A 85 -2.93 -2.06 -20.56
N LEU A 86 -3.90 -1.63 -19.75
CA LEU A 86 -5.33 -1.69 -20.04
C LEU A 86 -5.82 -0.45 -20.78
N TYR A 87 -5.20 0.69 -20.49
CA TYR A 87 -5.54 1.98 -21.09
C TYR A 87 -4.36 2.95 -21.01
N ASP A 88 -4.20 3.78 -22.03
CA ASP A 88 -3.12 4.75 -22.12
C ASP A 88 -3.58 5.95 -22.99
N ASP A 89 -3.58 7.14 -22.40
CA ASP A 89 -3.81 8.40 -23.10
C ASP A 89 -2.80 9.49 -22.65
N ASP A 90 -3.05 10.75 -22.94
CA ASP A 90 -2.15 11.85 -22.56
C ASP A 90 -2.12 12.15 -21.06
N ASP A 91 -3.14 11.73 -20.31
CA ASP A 91 -3.33 12.11 -18.91
C ASP A 91 -3.09 10.94 -17.94
N ILE A 92 -3.48 9.73 -18.32
CA ILE A 92 -3.46 8.57 -17.43
C ILE A 92 -2.96 7.31 -18.13
N ILE A 93 -2.46 6.37 -17.31
CA ILE A 93 -2.21 4.99 -17.69
C ILE A 93 -2.94 4.10 -16.71
N VAL A 94 -3.67 3.10 -17.20
CA VAL A 94 -4.23 2.03 -16.36
C VAL A 94 -3.52 0.73 -16.66
N ILE A 95 -3.05 0.05 -15.61
CA ILE A 95 -2.22 -1.16 -15.71
C ILE A 95 -2.88 -2.30 -14.96
N ASN A 96 -2.91 -3.48 -15.53
CA ASN A 96 -3.15 -4.73 -14.81
C ASN A 96 -1.85 -5.22 -14.17
N LYS A 97 -1.60 -4.81 -12.93
CA LYS A 97 -0.38 -5.17 -12.22
C LYS A 97 -0.28 -6.68 -11.99
N SER A 98 0.78 -7.29 -12.44
CA SER A 98 1.10 -8.69 -12.13
C SER A 98 1.37 -8.90 -10.63
N PRO A 99 1.05 -10.08 -10.07
CA PRO A 99 1.45 -10.41 -8.71
C PRO A 99 2.98 -10.55 -8.62
N GLY A 100 3.54 -10.28 -7.45
CA GLY A 100 4.99 -10.36 -7.21
C GLY A 100 5.74 -9.05 -7.46
N VAL A 101 5.21 -8.14 -8.28
CA VAL A 101 5.83 -6.83 -8.57
C VAL A 101 5.35 -5.78 -7.57
N VAL A 102 6.28 -4.98 -7.04
CA VAL A 102 6.01 -3.83 -6.16
C VAL A 102 5.67 -2.60 -7.01
N VAL A 103 4.79 -1.74 -6.52
CA VAL A 103 4.39 -0.54 -7.27
C VAL A 103 5.53 0.48 -7.39
N HIS A 104 6.22 0.78 -6.29
CA HIS A 104 7.30 1.78 -6.24
C HIS A 104 8.47 1.28 -5.39
N PRO A 105 9.69 1.78 -5.60
CA PRO A 105 10.87 1.40 -4.83
C PRO A 105 10.67 1.54 -3.32
N GLY A 106 11.26 0.61 -2.58
CA GLY A 106 11.26 0.56 -1.13
C GLY A 106 12.23 -0.49 -0.61
N ALA A 107 12.35 -0.63 0.72
CA ALA A 107 13.29 -1.56 1.33
C ALA A 107 13.22 -2.97 0.72
N GLY A 108 14.34 -3.43 0.17
CA GLY A 108 14.48 -4.73 -0.47
C GLY A 108 13.89 -4.87 -1.89
N ASN A 109 13.43 -3.78 -2.53
CA ASN A 109 12.93 -3.78 -3.90
C ASN A 109 13.19 -2.40 -4.54
N TYR A 110 14.36 -2.22 -5.15
CA TYR A 110 14.77 -0.92 -5.69
C TYR A 110 14.64 -0.83 -7.21
N ASP A 111 14.86 -1.92 -7.94
CA ASP A 111 15.06 -1.92 -9.37
C ASP A 111 14.02 -2.72 -10.19
N GLU A 112 13.09 -3.41 -9.53
CA GLU A 112 12.07 -4.25 -10.17
C GLU A 112 10.64 -3.84 -9.76
N THR A 113 10.32 -2.56 -9.95
CA THR A 113 9.02 -2.02 -9.59
C THR A 113 8.26 -1.52 -10.82
N ILE A 114 6.94 -1.33 -10.68
CA ILE A 114 6.13 -0.70 -11.73
C ILE A 114 6.72 0.65 -12.13
N VAL A 115 7.21 1.44 -11.15
CA VAL A 115 7.85 2.74 -11.44
C VAL A 115 9.08 2.61 -12.32
N ASN A 116 9.94 1.59 -12.12
CA ASN A 116 11.10 1.35 -13.01
C ASN A 116 10.64 1.07 -14.45
N GLY A 117 9.59 0.26 -14.64
CA GLY A 117 8.99 -0.02 -15.95
C GLY A 117 8.32 1.20 -16.58
N LEU A 118 7.64 2.01 -15.79
CA LEU A 118 7.03 3.25 -16.24
C LEU A 118 8.10 4.25 -16.72
N LEU A 119 9.16 4.45 -15.97
CA LEU A 119 10.27 5.31 -16.35
C LEU A 119 10.96 4.82 -17.63
N PHE A 120 11.12 3.50 -17.80
CA PHE A 120 11.68 2.94 -19.04
C PHE A 120 10.81 3.25 -20.25
N LYS A 121 9.48 3.08 -20.12
CA LYS A 121 8.55 3.25 -21.25
C LYS A 121 8.19 4.71 -21.53
N TYR A 122 7.93 5.50 -20.49
CA TYR A 122 7.38 6.86 -20.60
C TYR A 122 8.40 7.96 -20.31
N LYS A 123 9.61 7.61 -19.86
CA LYS A 123 10.70 8.57 -19.56
C LYS A 123 10.19 9.72 -18.65
N ASN A 124 10.18 10.94 -19.17
CA ASN A 124 9.80 12.15 -18.44
C ASN A 124 8.28 12.44 -18.49
N ASN A 125 7.49 11.61 -19.18
CA ASN A 125 6.05 11.82 -19.34
C ASN A 125 5.25 11.19 -18.18
N LEU A 126 5.64 11.51 -16.94
CA LEU A 126 4.96 11.10 -15.72
C LEU A 126 4.93 12.28 -14.75
N SER A 127 3.83 12.42 -14.01
CA SER A 127 3.74 13.45 -12.98
C SER A 127 4.83 13.35 -11.92
N SER A 128 5.43 14.47 -11.56
CA SER A 128 6.49 14.56 -10.55
C SER A 128 5.99 14.84 -9.12
N ILE A 129 4.68 15.14 -8.93
CA ILE A 129 4.08 15.51 -7.62
C ILE A 129 4.31 14.45 -6.55
N GLY A 130 4.30 13.15 -6.90
CA GLY A 130 4.60 12.06 -5.98
C GLY A 130 6.05 12.03 -5.44
N GLY A 131 6.89 12.94 -5.93
CA GLY A 131 8.32 13.02 -5.66
C GLY A 131 9.13 12.03 -6.51
N LYS A 132 10.47 12.17 -6.47
CA LYS A 132 11.41 11.42 -7.32
C LYS A 132 11.27 9.89 -7.26
N LEU A 133 10.74 9.34 -6.14
CA LEU A 133 10.57 7.90 -5.95
C LEU A 133 9.20 7.36 -6.38
N ARG A 134 8.26 8.21 -6.76
CA ARG A 134 6.87 7.83 -7.08
C ARG A 134 6.28 8.62 -8.24
N PRO A 135 7.00 8.80 -9.36
CA PRO A 135 6.46 9.54 -10.49
C PRO A 135 5.13 8.91 -10.94
N GLY A 136 4.11 9.73 -11.06
CA GLY A 136 2.77 9.34 -11.49
C GLY A 136 1.95 8.49 -10.51
N ILE A 137 2.50 8.04 -9.37
CA ILE A 137 1.84 7.10 -8.48
C ILE A 137 0.88 7.81 -7.52
N VAL A 138 -0.41 7.63 -7.71
CA VAL A 138 -1.50 8.20 -6.90
C VAL A 138 -2.06 7.21 -5.86
N HIS A 139 -1.89 5.91 -6.08
CA HIS A 139 -2.26 4.84 -5.14
C HIS A 139 -1.39 3.59 -5.32
N ARG A 140 -1.63 2.58 -4.49
CA ARG A 140 -0.88 1.33 -4.56
C ARG A 140 -1.70 0.13 -4.10
N ILE A 141 -1.32 -1.04 -4.61
CA ILE A 141 -1.75 -2.34 -4.11
C ILE A 141 -0.51 -3.14 -3.65
N ASP A 142 -0.70 -4.16 -2.83
CA ASP A 142 0.39 -4.95 -2.23
C ASP A 142 1.19 -5.73 -3.28
N LYS A 143 2.44 -6.11 -2.97
CA LYS A 143 3.33 -6.90 -3.85
C LYS A 143 2.64 -8.14 -4.41
N GLY A 144 1.99 -8.95 -3.55
CA GLY A 144 1.32 -10.18 -3.95
C GLY A 144 -0.10 -9.99 -4.50
N THR A 145 -0.66 -8.78 -4.46
CA THR A 145 -1.96 -8.46 -5.05
C THR A 145 -1.80 -8.11 -6.52
N SER A 146 -2.64 -8.68 -7.37
CA SER A 146 -2.70 -8.37 -8.80
C SER A 146 -3.86 -7.43 -9.12
N GLY A 147 -3.88 -6.85 -10.34
CA GLY A 147 -5.04 -6.14 -10.88
C GLY A 147 -4.85 -4.66 -11.13
N ALA A 148 -5.96 -3.96 -11.31
CA ALA A 148 -6.00 -2.60 -11.84
C ALA A 148 -5.36 -1.56 -10.92
N ILE A 149 -4.45 -0.76 -11.48
CA ILE A 149 -3.91 0.47 -10.90
C ILE A 149 -3.93 1.58 -11.94
N VAL A 150 -4.14 2.83 -11.49
CA VAL A 150 -4.04 4.02 -12.34
C VAL A 150 -2.80 4.83 -11.99
N VAL A 151 -2.17 5.39 -13.02
CA VAL A 151 -0.95 6.22 -12.95
C VAL A 151 -1.23 7.54 -13.67
N ALA A 152 -0.76 8.65 -13.13
CA ALA A 152 -0.90 9.97 -13.71
C ALA A 152 0.31 10.33 -14.60
N LYS A 153 0.08 10.74 -15.85
CA LYS A 153 1.15 11.17 -16.78
C LYS A 153 1.54 12.64 -16.57
N ASN A 154 0.63 13.47 -16.08
CA ASN A 154 0.89 14.87 -15.80
C ASN A 154 0.36 15.31 -14.42
N ASP A 155 0.74 16.50 -13.98
CA ASP A 155 0.45 16.99 -12.64
C ASP A 155 -1.04 17.32 -12.43
N ILE A 156 -1.75 17.74 -13.47
CA ILE A 156 -3.21 17.99 -13.41
C ILE A 156 -3.96 16.69 -13.13
N ALA A 157 -3.61 15.64 -13.87
CA ALA A 157 -4.18 14.30 -13.65
C ALA A 157 -3.85 13.78 -12.24
N HIS A 158 -2.62 13.99 -11.78
CA HIS A 158 -2.18 13.57 -10.45
C HIS A 158 -2.99 14.23 -9.34
N ILE A 159 -3.13 15.56 -9.37
CA ILE A 159 -3.91 16.32 -8.39
C ILE A 159 -5.37 15.85 -8.38
N ASN A 160 -5.97 15.71 -9.57
CA ASN A 160 -7.36 15.30 -9.69
C ASN A 160 -7.60 13.89 -9.14
N LEU A 161 -6.80 12.90 -9.55
CA LEU A 161 -6.91 11.53 -9.07
C LEU A 161 -6.64 11.44 -7.56
N SER A 162 -5.62 12.15 -7.06
CA SER A 162 -5.32 12.19 -5.61
C SER A 162 -6.50 12.74 -4.81
N LYS A 163 -7.19 13.78 -5.31
CA LYS A 163 -8.40 14.32 -4.71
C LYS A 163 -9.52 13.27 -4.68
N GLN A 164 -9.73 12.55 -5.79
CA GLN A 164 -10.75 11.48 -5.85
C GLN A 164 -10.43 10.33 -4.88
N PHE A 165 -9.15 9.92 -4.73
CA PHE A 165 -8.73 8.94 -3.72
C PHE A 165 -8.96 9.44 -2.29
N SER A 166 -8.66 10.71 -2.01
CA SER A 166 -8.85 11.35 -0.71
C SER A 166 -10.32 11.45 -0.33
N ASN A 167 -11.18 11.82 -1.28
CA ASN A 167 -12.63 11.94 -1.11
C ASN A 167 -13.35 10.60 -1.17
N HIS A 168 -12.62 9.49 -1.36
CA HIS A 168 -13.18 8.14 -1.45
C HIS A 168 -14.23 7.95 -2.58
N SER A 169 -14.19 8.76 -3.64
CA SER A 169 -15.11 8.69 -4.77
C SER A 169 -14.72 7.62 -5.81
N ILE A 170 -13.51 7.08 -5.74
CA ILE A 170 -13.02 6.04 -6.66
C ILE A 170 -13.66 4.68 -6.31
N LYS A 171 -14.33 4.08 -7.28
CA LYS A 171 -14.90 2.74 -7.18
C LYS A 171 -13.78 1.69 -7.32
N ARG A 172 -13.55 0.89 -6.28
CA ARG A 172 -12.49 -0.13 -6.24
C ARG A 172 -13.11 -1.45 -5.84
N VAL A 173 -13.14 -2.38 -6.78
CA VAL A 173 -13.67 -3.72 -6.56
C VAL A 173 -12.54 -4.74 -6.61
N TYR A 174 -12.52 -5.63 -5.64
CA TYR A 174 -11.55 -6.71 -5.51
C TYR A 174 -12.25 -8.05 -5.46
N GLU A 175 -11.59 -9.08 -5.95
CA GLU A 175 -11.96 -10.47 -5.70
C GLU A 175 -10.92 -11.15 -4.83
N ALA A 176 -11.39 -11.96 -3.89
CA ALA A 176 -10.52 -12.74 -3.03
C ALA A 176 -11.04 -14.16 -2.83
N LEU A 177 -10.11 -15.12 -2.71
CA LEU A 177 -10.42 -16.43 -2.14
C LEU A 177 -10.10 -16.38 -0.64
N VAL A 178 -11.07 -16.74 0.19
CA VAL A 178 -10.92 -16.75 1.65
C VAL A 178 -11.25 -18.13 2.21
N TRP A 179 -10.64 -18.47 3.33
CA TRP A 179 -10.95 -19.68 4.07
C TRP A 179 -12.31 -19.58 4.76
N GLY A 180 -13.07 -20.65 4.71
CA GLY A 180 -14.38 -20.73 5.35
C GLY A 180 -15.50 -20.12 4.50
N SER A 181 -16.66 -19.95 5.15
CA SER A 181 -17.85 -19.30 4.61
C SER A 181 -18.16 -18.11 5.48
N LEU A 182 -18.32 -16.93 4.88
CA LEU A 182 -18.68 -15.72 5.62
C LEU A 182 -20.12 -15.79 6.12
N LYS A 183 -20.32 -15.31 7.34
CA LYS A 183 -21.63 -15.15 7.96
C LYS A 183 -21.74 -13.71 8.50
N PRO A 184 -22.70 -12.88 8.03
CA PRO A 184 -23.58 -13.11 6.88
C PRO A 184 -22.79 -13.20 5.56
N GLN A 185 -23.41 -13.70 4.48
CA GLN A 185 -22.77 -13.83 3.16
C GLN A 185 -22.42 -12.48 2.53
N ASN A 186 -23.18 -11.45 2.84
CA ASN A 186 -22.96 -10.07 2.43
C ASN A 186 -22.87 -9.19 3.67
N GLY A 187 -22.09 -8.14 3.62
CA GLY A 187 -22.00 -7.23 4.75
C GLY A 187 -20.96 -6.13 4.60
N LYS A 188 -20.87 -5.33 5.64
CA LYS A 188 -19.92 -4.21 5.77
C LYS A 188 -19.05 -4.44 7.01
N ILE A 189 -17.76 -4.24 6.86
CA ILE A 189 -16.78 -4.20 7.96
C ILE A 189 -16.34 -2.76 8.10
N SER A 190 -16.56 -2.16 9.27
CA SER A 190 -16.15 -0.78 9.57
C SER A 190 -15.35 -0.78 10.85
N GLU A 191 -14.02 -0.86 10.73
CA GLU A 191 -13.12 -1.03 11.85
C GLU A 191 -11.91 -0.10 11.73
N LYS A 192 -11.29 0.26 12.85
CA LYS A 192 -10.04 1.04 12.85
C LYS A 192 -8.85 0.12 12.59
N ILE A 193 -8.01 0.47 11.61
CA ILE A 193 -6.78 -0.27 11.31
C ILE A 193 -5.56 0.58 11.69
N SER A 194 -4.64 -0.05 12.42
CA SER A 194 -3.33 0.51 12.74
C SER A 194 -2.24 -0.56 12.71
N ARG A 195 -0.97 -0.18 12.94
CA ARG A 195 0.12 -1.16 13.08
C ARG A 195 -0.12 -2.08 14.26
N SER A 196 0.13 -3.37 14.07
CA SER A 196 0.05 -4.36 15.13
C SER A 196 1.07 -4.06 16.23
N VAL A 197 0.67 -4.25 17.51
CA VAL A 197 1.58 -4.10 18.65
C VAL A 197 2.57 -5.26 18.71
N LYS A 198 2.10 -6.48 18.39
CA LYS A 198 2.94 -7.69 18.45
C LYS A 198 3.97 -7.74 17.32
N ASN A 199 3.62 -7.24 16.13
CA ASN A 199 4.53 -7.20 14.99
C ASN A 199 4.29 -5.91 14.18
N ARG A 200 5.19 -4.94 14.28
CA ARG A 200 5.08 -3.62 13.63
C ARG A 200 5.14 -3.67 12.09
N GLN A 201 5.50 -4.78 11.50
CA GLN A 201 5.43 -4.98 10.04
C GLN A 201 4.00 -5.29 9.58
N LEU A 202 3.12 -5.71 10.49
CA LEU A 202 1.73 -6.05 10.21
C LEU A 202 0.78 -4.94 10.63
N MET A 203 -0.41 -4.96 10.03
CA MET A 203 -1.55 -4.15 10.42
C MET A 203 -2.55 -5.00 11.21
N ALA A 204 -3.36 -4.37 12.05
CA ALA A 204 -4.39 -5.06 12.85
C ALA A 204 -5.60 -4.15 13.05
N VAL A 205 -6.78 -4.76 13.26
CA VAL A 205 -7.95 -4.08 13.78
C VAL A 205 -7.68 -3.69 15.24
N ARG A 206 -8.00 -2.46 15.60
CA ARG A 206 -7.81 -1.90 16.94
C ARG A 206 -9.02 -1.07 17.35
N LYS A 207 -9.57 -1.30 18.55
CA LYS A 207 -10.74 -0.59 19.05
C LYS A 207 -10.51 0.92 19.21
N GLU A 208 -9.38 1.30 19.80
CA GLU A 208 -9.14 2.69 20.20
C GLU A 208 -8.24 3.48 19.27
N LYS A 209 -7.28 2.82 18.60
CA LYS A 209 -6.23 3.49 17.80
C LYS A 209 -6.30 3.05 16.35
N GLY A 210 -6.10 4.00 15.42
CA GLY A 210 -6.03 3.71 13.99
C GLY A 210 -6.91 4.63 13.16
N LYS A 211 -6.91 4.37 11.86
CA LYS A 211 -7.76 5.08 10.90
C LYS A 211 -8.95 4.20 10.52
N ILE A 212 -10.12 4.76 10.42
CA ILE A 212 -11.32 4.07 9.95
C ILE A 212 -11.03 3.41 8.59
N ALA A 213 -11.41 2.15 8.50
CA ALA A 213 -11.32 1.32 7.30
C ALA A 213 -12.68 0.67 7.06
N ILE A 214 -13.21 0.82 5.84
CA ILE A 214 -14.55 0.36 5.48
C ILE A 214 -14.45 -0.52 4.23
N THR A 215 -14.92 -1.77 4.38
CA THR A 215 -14.97 -2.76 3.29
C THR A 215 -16.35 -3.37 3.22
N ASN A 216 -17.05 -3.18 2.11
CA ASN A 216 -18.25 -3.93 1.78
C ASN A 216 -17.86 -5.24 1.14
N TYR A 217 -18.49 -6.34 1.47
CA TYR A 217 -18.19 -7.65 0.89
C TYR A 217 -19.45 -8.42 0.51
N LYS A 218 -19.31 -9.26 -0.51
CA LYS A 218 -20.35 -10.17 -1.00
C LYS A 218 -19.71 -11.51 -1.34
N THR A 219 -20.30 -12.60 -0.83
CA THR A 219 -19.90 -13.95 -1.23
C THR A 219 -20.49 -14.27 -2.59
N LEU A 220 -19.61 -14.53 -3.56
CA LEU A 220 -20.01 -14.88 -4.92
C LEU A 220 -20.25 -16.39 -5.06
N LYS A 221 -19.39 -17.20 -4.43
CA LYS A 221 -19.50 -18.66 -4.44
C LYS A 221 -18.79 -19.27 -3.25
N VAL A 222 -19.38 -20.34 -2.68
CA VAL A 222 -18.73 -21.21 -1.69
C VAL A 222 -18.34 -22.50 -2.36
N PHE A 223 -17.06 -22.87 -2.25
CA PHE A 223 -16.51 -24.14 -2.71
C PHE A 223 -16.41 -25.07 -1.51
N GLN A 224 -17.09 -26.21 -1.56
CA GLN A 224 -17.08 -27.22 -0.51
C GLN A 224 -17.49 -28.59 -1.05
N ASN A 225 -16.95 -29.64 -0.46
CA ASN A 225 -17.45 -31.01 -0.52
C ASN A 225 -17.06 -31.72 0.80
N LEU A 226 -17.31 -33.02 0.93
CA LEU A 226 -17.00 -33.82 2.14
C LEU A 226 -15.52 -33.74 2.54
N ASN A 227 -14.62 -33.58 1.60
CA ASN A 227 -13.16 -33.61 1.79
C ASN A 227 -12.50 -32.23 1.65
N LEU A 228 -13.15 -31.26 0.99
CA LEU A 228 -12.61 -29.92 0.78
C LEU A 228 -13.08 -28.98 1.90
N PRO A 229 -12.16 -28.36 2.65
CA PRO A 229 -12.55 -27.32 3.58
C PRO A 229 -13.21 -26.17 2.81
N LYS A 230 -14.21 -25.55 3.42
CA LYS A 230 -14.93 -24.41 2.80
C LYS A 230 -13.95 -23.33 2.39
N ILE A 231 -14.03 -22.92 1.13
CA ILE A 231 -13.32 -21.79 0.55
C ILE A 231 -14.37 -20.92 -0.17
N SER A 232 -14.36 -19.64 0.08
CA SER A 232 -15.30 -18.72 -0.57
C SER A 232 -14.59 -17.79 -1.55
N LEU A 233 -15.14 -17.63 -2.74
CA LEU A 233 -14.85 -16.52 -3.62
C LEU A 233 -15.74 -15.36 -3.20
N ILE A 234 -15.13 -14.25 -2.85
CA ILE A 234 -15.82 -13.04 -2.40
C ILE A 234 -15.45 -11.86 -3.29
N GLU A 235 -16.37 -10.91 -3.39
CA GLU A 235 -16.14 -9.57 -3.91
C GLU A 235 -16.04 -8.60 -2.75
N CYS A 236 -15.08 -7.68 -2.80
CA CYS A 236 -14.88 -6.63 -1.81
C CYS A 236 -14.89 -5.27 -2.50
N GLN A 237 -15.76 -4.36 -2.08
CA GLN A 237 -15.76 -2.97 -2.49
C GLN A 237 -15.20 -2.09 -1.38
N LEU A 238 -14.17 -1.30 -1.71
CA LEU A 238 -13.49 -0.44 -0.75
C LEU A 238 -14.05 0.98 -0.75
N GLU A 239 -14.54 1.44 0.40
CA GLU A 239 -14.79 2.86 0.63
C GLU A 239 -13.48 3.58 1.02
N THR A 240 -12.61 2.93 1.79
CA THR A 240 -11.29 3.43 2.21
C THR A 240 -10.16 2.57 1.64
N GLY A 241 -8.91 3.05 1.69
CA GLY A 241 -7.74 2.32 1.18
C GLY A 241 -6.59 2.25 2.20
N ARG A 242 -6.78 1.54 3.33
CA ARG A 242 -5.72 1.38 4.33
C ARG A 242 -4.78 0.22 3.95
N THR A 243 -3.55 0.30 4.42
CA THR A 243 -2.54 -0.76 4.18
C THR A 243 -3.09 -2.12 4.59
N HIS A 244 -3.03 -3.10 3.70
CA HIS A 244 -3.50 -4.48 3.87
C HIS A 244 -4.99 -4.61 4.25
N GLN A 245 -5.84 -3.62 3.98
CA GLN A 245 -7.18 -3.48 4.53
C GLN A 245 -8.04 -4.76 4.37
N ILE A 246 -8.23 -5.27 3.16
CA ILE A 246 -9.04 -6.49 2.91
C ILE A 246 -8.46 -7.67 3.68
N ARG A 247 -7.14 -7.84 3.65
CA ARG A 247 -6.43 -8.95 4.31
C ARG A 247 -6.65 -8.94 5.83
N VAL A 248 -6.56 -7.75 6.44
CA VAL A 248 -6.79 -7.53 7.88
C VAL A 248 -8.26 -7.75 8.22
N HIS A 249 -9.20 -7.21 7.44
CA HIS A 249 -10.64 -7.35 7.67
C HIS A 249 -11.10 -8.80 7.55
N MET A 250 -10.65 -9.52 6.52
CA MET A 250 -11.00 -10.92 6.35
C MET A 250 -10.41 -11.80 7.47
N ASN A 251 -9.19 -11.52 7.91
CA ASN A 251 -8.60 -12.20 9.06
C ASN A 251 -9.37 -11.89 10.36
N PHE A 252 -9.78 -10.64 10.57
CA PHE A 252 -10.60 -10.23 11.71
C PHE A 252 -11.96 -10.96 11.75
N LYS A 253 -12.58 -11.20 10.59
CA LYS A 253 -13.82 -11.99 10.45
C LYS A 253 -13.61 -13.51 10.66
N GLY A 254 -12.37 -13.97 10.86
CA GLY A 254 -12.05 -15.40 10.96
C GLY A 254 -11.99 -16.12 9.59
N ASN A 255 -12.02 -15.36 8.50
CA ASN A 255 -11.97 -15.86 7.12
C ASN A 255 -10.73 -15.32 6.39
N PRO A 256 -9.50 -15.65 6.82
CA PRO A 256 -8.30 -15.10 6.22
C PRO A 256 -8.18 -15.41 4.73
N VAL A 257 -7.52 -14.51 3.98
CA VAL A 257 -7.29 -14.69 2.54
C VAL A 257 -6.39 -15.91 2.31
N LEU A 258 -6.79 -16.75 1.37
CA LEU A 258 -6.03 -17.96 1.00
C LEU A 258 -4.64 -17.57 0.51
N GLY A 259 -3.62 -18.31 0.94
CA GLY A 259 -2.22 -18.08 0.57
C GLY A 259 -1.55 -16.89 1.26
N ASP A 260 -2.27 -16.13 2.10
CA ASP A 260 -1.70 -15.00 2.84
C ASP A 260 -0.84 -15.46 4.02
N LYS A 261 0.49 -15.42 3.82
CA LYS A 261 1.47 -15.83 4.85
C LYS A 261 1.54 -14.90 6.05
N SER A 262 1.06 -13.67 5.92
CA SER A 262 1.14 -12.65 6.97
C SER A 262 -0.03 -12.69 7.93
N TYR A 263 -1.24 -12.96 7.43
CA TYR A 263 -2.48 -12.92 8.19
C TYR A 263 -3.17 -14.27 8.31
N GLY A 264 -2.91 -15.19 7.40
CA GLY A 264 -3.54 -16.51 7.34
C GLY A 264 -2.59 -17.63 7.72
N LYS A 265 -2.40 -17.92 9.00
CA LYS A 265 -1.56 -19.04 9.45
C LYS A 265 -2.25 -20.41 9.35
N THR A 266 -2.75 -20.81 8.20
CA THR A 266 -3.39 -22.12 8.12
C THR A 266 -2.82 -22.98 7.01
N LYS A 267 -1.78 -23.75 7.31
CA LYS A 267 -1.58 -25.03 6.64
C LYS A 267 -2.69 -25.95 7.11
N LYS A 268 -3.76 -26.10 6.36
CA LYS A 268 -4.78 -27.10 6.65
C LYS A 268 -4.31 -28.43 6.07
N LYS A 269 -4.29 -29.48 6.88
CA LYS A 269 -4.18 -30.86 6.39
C LYS A 269 -5.51 -31.19 5.74
N PHE A 270 -5.46 -31.61 4.51
CA PHE A 270 -6.63 -32.05 3.76
C PHE A 270 -6.77 -33.58 3.94
N LYS A 271 -7.99 -34.05 4.18
CA LYS A 271 -8.30 -35.48 4.18
C LYS A 271 -8.88 -35.84 2.81
N LYS A 272 -8.21 -36.71 2.05
CA LYS A 272 -8.74 -37.32 0.81
C LYS A 272 -9.22 -36.33 -0.27
N ILE A 273 -8.54 -35.20 -0.51
CA ILE A 273 -8.78 -34.39 -1.71
C ILE A 273 -7.83 -34.82 -2.82
N ASP A 274 -8.17 -34.45 -4.06
CA ASP A 274 -7.27 -34.63 -5.21
C ASP A 274 -5.91 -33.98 -4.92
N LEU A 275 -4.83 -34.77 -5.06
CA LEU A 275 -3.44 -34.32 -4.78
C LEU A 275 -3.05 -33.09 -5.62
N SER A 276 -3.60 -32.96 -6.82
CA SER A 276 -3.30 -31.81 -7.69
C SER A 276 -3.93 -30.52 -7.16
N LEU A 277 -5.13 -30.60 -6.59
CA LEU A 277 -5.79 -29.47 -5.94
C LEU A 277 -5.07 -29.11 -4.61
N GLU A 278 -4.74 -30.10 -3.81
CA GLU A 278 -3.99 -29.89 -2.55
C GLU A 278 -2.67 -29.17 -2.83
N LYS A 279 -1.86 -29.67 -3.76
CA LYS A 279 -0.62 -29.03 -4.18
C LYS A 279 -0.84 -27.60 -4.66
N LYS A 280 -1.93 -27.36 -5.41
CA LYS A 280 -2.25 -26.02 -5.94
C LYS A 280 -2.61 -25.04 -4.82
N ILE A 281 -3.39 -25.47 -3.81
CA ILE A 281 -3.74 -24.66 -2.64
C ILE A 281 -2.51 -24.38 -1.77
N ASN A 282 -1.72 -25.43 -1.45
CA ASN A 282 -0.55 -25.32 -0.59
C ASN A 282 0.59 -24.50 -1.21
N ASN A 283 0.71 -24.54 -2.54
CA ASN A 283 1.71 -23.80 -3.32
C ASN A 283 1.23 -22.41 -3.74
N PHE A 284 0.02 -21.99 -3.37
CA PHE A 284 -0.43 -20.63 -3.62
C PHE A 284 0.24 -19.66 -2.60
N ASN A 285 1.44 -19.21 -2.97
CA ASN A 285 2.39 -18.56 -2.06
C ASN A 285 2.20 -17.03 -1.91
N ARG A 286 1.03 -16.50 -2.23
CA ARG A 286 0.66 -15.09 -2.10
C ARG A 286 -0.79 -14.97 -1.65
N GLN A 287 -1.22 -13.79 -1.19
CA GLN A 287 -2.64 -13.56 -0.95
C GLN A 287 -3.43 -13.75 -2.26
N ALA A 288 -4.44 -14.62 -2.23
CA ALA A 288 -5.40 -14.79 -3.33
C ALA A 288 -6.35 -13.58 -3.37
N LEU A 289 -5.81 -12.45 -3.81
CA LEU A 289 -6.46 -11.14 -3.86
C LEU A 289 -6.14 -10.47 -5.19
N HIS A 290 -7.16 -9.95 -5.84
CA HIS A 290 -7.08 -9.34 -7.16
C HIS A 290 -7.92 -8.06 -7.21
N ALA A 291 -7.31 -6.93 -7.58
CA ALA A 291 -8.00 -5.67 -7.86
C ALA A 291 -8.72 -5.79 -9.21
N LYS A 292 -9.95 -6.30 -9.17
CA LYS A 292 -10.74 -6.65 -10.35
C LYS A 292 -11.03 -5.44 -11.20
N SER A 293 -11.47 -4.34 -10.57
CA SER A 293 -11.86 -3.17 -11.33
C SER A 293 -11.62 -1.85 -10.60
N LEU A 294 -11.48 -0.81 -11.41
CA LEU A 294 -11.23 0.56 -10.99
C LEU A 294 -12.12 1.51 -11.79
N GLY A 295 -12.97 2.29 -11.12
CA GLY A 295 -13.85 3.29 -11.72
C GLY A 295 -13.60 4.67 -11.10
N PHE A 296 -13.46 5.70 -11.95
CA PHE A 296 -13.21 7.07 -11.51
C PHE A 296 -13.64 8.09 -12.58
N ILE A 297 -13.68 9.36 -12.20
CA ILE A 297 -13.90 10.46 -13.15
C ILE A 297 -12.58 10.78 -13.84
N HIS A 298 -12.55 10.68 -15.16
CA HIS A 298 -11.34 10.97 -15.94
C HIS A 298 -10.88 12.41 -15.73
N PRO A 299 -9.58 12.66 -15.42
CA PRO A 299 -9.08 13.99 -15.05
C PRO A 299 -9.35 15.09 -16.06
N LYS A 300 -9.22 14.81 -17.36
CA LYS A 300 -9.40 15.76 -18.47
C LYS A 300 -10.84 15.78 -18.96
N THR A 301 -11.37 14.64 -19.38
CA THR A 301 -12.69 14.58 -20.06
C THR A 301 -13.86 14.72 -19.10
N LYS A 302 -13.65 14.59 -17.79
CA LYS A 302 -14.68 14.61 -16.73
C LYS A 302 -15.77 13.52 -16.86
N LYS A 303 -15.59 12.58 -17.76
CA LYS A 303 -16.47 11.42 -17.91
C LYS A 303 -16.13 10.34 -16.88
N GLU A 304 -17.13 9.60 -16.42
CA GLU A 304 -16.89 8.39 -15.62
C GLU A 304 -16.29 7.31 -16.53
N VAL A 305 -15.20 6.72 -16.08
CA VAL A 305 -14.50 5.63 -16.77
C VAL A 305 -14.37 4.44 -15.84
N PHE A 306 -14.39 3.25 -16.42
CA PHE A 306 -14.32 1.99 -15.68
C PHE A 306 -13.40 1.01 -16.40
N PHE A 307 -12.47 0.40 -15.67
CA PHE A 307 -11.48 -0.53 -16.19
C PHE A 307 -11.54 -1.83 -15.42
N GLU A 308 -11.56 -2.95 -16.15
CA GLU A 308 -11.54 -4.29 -15.57
C GLU A 308 -10.22 -4.99 -15.91
N ALA A 309 -9.57 -5.54 -14.89
CA ALA A 309 -8.33 -6.30 -15.01
C ALA A 309 -8.63 -7.80 -15.07
N ARG A 310 -7.97 -8.49 -15.99
CA ARG A 310 -8.07 -9.95 -16.09
C ARG A 310 -7.37 -10.61 -14.89
N ARG A 311 -7.99 -11.65 -14.34
CA ARG A 311 -7.38 -12.44 -13.27
C ARG A 311 -6.08 -13.09 -13.75
N PRO A 312 -5.03 -13.12 -12.93
CA PRO A 312 -3.80 -13.83 -13.30
C PRO A 312 -4.03 -15.36 -13.31
N ASN A 313 -3.24 -16.05 -14.12
CA ASN A 313 -3.39 -17.48 -14.40
C ASN A 313 -3.43 -18.37 -13.16
N ASP A 314 -2.62 -18.06 -12.13
CA ASP A 314 -2.59 -18.83 -10.89
C ASP A 314 -3.94 -18.76 -10.14
N PHE A 315 -4.54 -17.55 -10.08
CA PHE A 315 -5.82 -17.31 -9.44
C PHE A 315 -6.98 -17.96 -10.22
N GLU A 316 -7.02 -17.77 -11.53
CA GLU A 316 -8.06 -18.33 -12.39
C GLU A 316 -8.01 -19.87 -12.41
N THR A 317 -6.80 -20.45 -12.50
CA THR A 317 -6.62 -21.90 -12.46
C THR A 317 -7.08 -22.50 -11.13
N LEU A 318 -6.80 -21.79 -10.02
CA LEU A 318 -7.25 -22.23 -8.71
C LEU A 318 -8.77 -22.22 -8.59
N ILE A 319 -9.44 -21.17 -9.09
CA ILE A 319 -10.92 -21.09 -9.12
C ILE A 319 -11.50 -22.25 -9.95
N LYS A 320 -10.94 -22.52 -11.15
CA LYS A 320 -11.41 -23.60 -12.01
C LYS A 320 -11.31 -24.97 -11.31
N LYS A 321 -10.19 -25.24 -10.63
CA LYS A 321 -10.01 -26.49 -9.85
C LYS A 321 -10.96 -26.58 -8.66
N LEU A 322 -11.17 -25.48 -7.93
CA LEU A 322 -12.13 -25.43 -6.82
C LEU A 322 -13.57 -25.66 -7.31
N LYS A 323 -13.96 -25.07 -8.45
CA LYS A 323 -15.26 -25.33 -9.07
C LYS A 323 -15.46 -26.82 -9.38
N LYS A 324 -14.46 -27.44 -10.01
CA LYS A 324 -14.49 -28.86 -10.39
C LYS A 324 -14.56 -29.80 -9.18
N ALA A 325 -13.87 -29.46 -8.10
CA ALA A 325 -13.85 -30.26 -6.87
C ALA A 325 -15.08 -30.04 -5.98
N SER A 326 -15.95 -29.07 -6.27
CA SER A 326 -17.13 -28.75 -5.47
C SER A 326 -18.42 -29.37 -6.02
N ILE A 327 -18.30 -30.13 -7.09
CA ILE A 327 -19.36 -30.95 -7.67
C ILE A 327 -19.28 -32.34 -7.03
#